data_e4690ff31b0cdc29ebcb61171170755b
#
_entry.id   e4690ff31b0cdc29ebcb61171170755b
#
_cell.length_a   1.000
_cell.length_b   1.000
_cell.length_c   1.000
_cell.angle_alpha   90.00
_cell.angle_beta   90.00
_cell.angle_gamma   90.00
#
_symmetry.space_group_name_H-M   'P 1'
#
loop_
_entity.id
_entity.type
_entity.pdbx_description
1 polymer ?
#
loop_
_entity_poly.entity_id
_entity_poly.type
_entity_poly.pdbx_seq_one_letter_code
_entity_poly.pdbx_strand_id
1 'polypeptide(L)'
;REAIYETLSKAIQPIKGSELAKMYQVSRQVIVQDIALLRAKGIRVVATPSGYMIQEPVASGLLKTICCKHGHTIEELQKELELIISYGGKVIDVIVEHPDYGEIRVVLNLNYLKDVKTFIEKVSQAQTKPLSLLTEGIHYHTLEVENEQMYQEIINELKQHHFIHERLK
;
A
#
# COMPACT_ATOMS: atom_id res chain seq x y z
N ARG A 1 -24.09 -4.43 8.22
CA ARG A 1 -23.55 -3.80 6.99
C ARG A 1 -23.30 -2.32 7.20
N GLU A 2 -24.33 -1.54 7.55
CA GLU A 2 -24.19 -0.10 7.86
C GLU A 2 -23.26 0.13 9.05
N ALA A 3 -23.35 -0.70 10.07
CA ALA A 3 -22.48 -0.64 11.24
C ALA A 3 -21.00 -0.86 10.87
N ILE A 4 -20.70 -1.76 9.93
CA ILE A 4 -19.32 -1.97 9.42
C ILE A 4 -18.83 -0.73 8.70
N TYR A 5 -19.67 -0.13 7.87
CA TYR A 5 -19.35 1.13 7.18
C TYR A 5 -19.02 2.25 8.20
N GLU A 6 -19.88 2.43 9.21
CA GLU A 6 -19.64 3.45 10.24
C GLU A 6 -18.34 3.21 11.00
N THR A 7 -18.05 1.97 11.35
CA THR A 7 -16.82 1.62 12.05
C THR A 7 -15.59 1.92 11.19
N LEU A 8 -15.61 1.51 9.92
CA LEU A 8 -14.49 1.76 9.02
C LEU A 8 -14.33 3.23 8.65
N SER A 9 -15.43 3.99 8.55
CA SER A 9 -15.38 5.42 8.22
C SER A 9 -14.79 6.28 9.35
N LYS A 10 -14.91 5.83 10.59
CA LYS A 10 -14.34 6.50 11.77
C LYS A 10 -12.93 6.00 12.12
N ALA A 11 -12.50 4.90 11.52
CA ALA A 11 -11.22 4.28 11.83
C ALA A 11 -10.06 5.09 11.22
N ILE A 12 -9.07 5.38 12.04
CA ILE A 12 -7.84 6.06 11.61
C ILE A 12 -6.86 5.05 11.01
N GLN A 13 -6.99 3.78 11.38
CA GLN A 13 -6.12 2.69 10.92
C GLN A 13 -6.94 1.52 10.38
N PRO A 14 -6.35 0.68 9.53
CA PRO A 14 -7.04 -0.51 9.04
C PRO A 14 -7.46 -1.44 10.17
N ILE A 15 -8.63 -2.06 10.03
CA ILE A 15 -9.18 -3.01 11.00
C ILE A 15 -9.19 -4.40 10.38
N LYS A 16 -8.64 -5.37 11.09
CA LYS A 16 -8.61 -6.76 10.61
C LYS A 16 -10.02 -7.35 10.49
N GLY A 17 -10.24 -8.16 9.48
CA GLY A 17 -11.51 -8.86 9.31
C GLY A 17 -11.89 -9.72 10.53
N SER A 18 -10.91 -10.31 11.21
CA SER A 18 -11.12 -11.06 12.44
C SER A 18 -11.58 -10.18 13.62
N GLU A 19 -11.10 -8.94 13.69
CA GLU A 19 -11.53 -7.96 14.69
C GLU A 19 -12.98 -7.51 14.43
N LEU A 20 -13.30 -7.20 13.18
CA LEU A 20 -14.67 -6.88 12.78
C LEU A 20 -15.63 -8.04 13.09
N ALA A 21 -15.21 -9.27 12.81
CA ALA A 21 -16.02 -10.46 13.11
C ALA A 21 -16.32 -10.57 14.61
N LYS A 22 -15.32 -10.32 15.47
CA LYS A 22 -15.52 -10.31 16.93
C LYS A 22 -16.43 -9.16 17.38
N MET A 23 -16.22 -7.94 16.86
CA MET A 23 -17.02 -6.77 17.22
C MET A 23 -18.51 -6.99 16.95
N TYR A 24 -18.84 -7.64 15.85
CA TYR A 24 -20.23 -7.85 15.43
C TYR A 24 -20.75 -9.26 15.70
N GLN A 25 -19.96 -10.10 16.35
CA GLN A 25 -20.34 -11.47 16.70
C GLN A 25 -20.84 -12.28 15.49
N VAL A 26 -20.13 -12.15 14.38
CA VAL A 26 -20.39 -12.87 13.13
C VAL A 26 -19.14 -13.61 12.68
N SER A 27 -19.29 -14.49 11.68
CA SER A 27 -18.15 -15.17 11.09
C SER A 27 -17.33 -14.21 10.20
N ARG A 28 -16.04 -14.52 9.99
CA ARG A 28 -15.21 -13.79 9.04
C ARG A 28 -15.82 -13.79 7.63
N GLN A 29 -16.47 -14.89 7.24
CA GLN A 29 -17.15 -15.00 5.94
C GLN A 29 -18.24 -13.95 5.78
N VAL A 30 -19.02 -13.67 6.82
CA VAL A 30 -20.03 -12.61 6.80
C VAL A 30 -19.38 -11.24 6.59
N ILE A 31 -18.25 -10.98 7.25
CA ILE A 31 -17.50 -9.72 7.04
C ILE A 31 -17.06 -9.59 5.57
N VAL A 32 -16.49 -10.65 4.99
CA VAL A 32 -16.04 -10.64 3.57
C VAL A 32 -17.22 -10.35 2.64
N GLN A 33 -18.39 -10.95 2.88
CA GLN A 33 -19.60 -10.69 2.09
C GLN A 33 -20.08 -9.25 2.25
N ASP A 34 -20.11 -8.72 3.45
CA ASP A 34 -20.54 -7.35 3.71
C ASP A 34 -19.59 -6.33 3.08
N ILE A 35 -18.28 -6.57 3.12
CA ILE A 35 -17.30 -5.76 2.41
C ILE A 35 -17.56 -5.77 0.90
N ALA A 36 -17.83 -6.93 0.31
CA ALA A 36 -18.16 -7.04 -1.11
C ALA A 36 -19.41 -6.23 -1.48
N LEU A 37 -20.42 -6.24 -0.61
CA LEU A 37 -21.65 -5.47 -0.81
C LEU A 37 -21.43 -3.95 -0.67
N LEU A 38 -20.55 -3.51 0.25
CA LEU A 38 -20.17 -2.11 0.36
C LEU A 38 -19.45 -1.63 -0.91
N ARG A 39 -18.54 -2.44 -1.44
CA ARG A 39 -17.86 -2.16 -2.71
C ARG A 39 -18.84 -2.06 -3.87
N ALA A 40 -19.84 -2.94 -3.93
CA ALA A 40 -20.88 -2.91 -4.96
C ALA A 40 -21.73 -1.63 -4.90
N LYS A 41 -21.81 -0.98 -3.73
CA LYS A 41 -22.46 0.32 -3.55
C LYS A 41 -21.54 1.52 -3.87
N GLY A 42 -20.34 1.28 -4.38
CA GLY A 42 -19.40 2.33 -4.74
C GLY A 42 -18.50 2.81 -3.59
N ILE A 43 -18.58 2.19 -2.41
CA ILE A 43 -17.70 2.55 -1.29
C ILE A 43 -16.33 1.92 -1.51
N ARG A 44 -15.28 2.72 -1.47
CA ARG A 44 -13.92 2.26 -1.72
C ARG A 44 -13.30 1.62 -0.47
N VAL A 45 -13.75 0.41 -0.16
CA VAL A 45 -13.13 -0.40 0.90
C VAL A 45 -11.94 -1.13 0.31
N VAL A 46 -10.76 -0.89 0.85
CA VAL A 46 -9.51 -1.54 0.43
C VAL A 46 -9.05 -2.52 1.51
N ALA A 47 -8.47 -3.62 1.06
CA ALA A 47 -7.81 -4.58 1.93
C ALA A 47 -6.30 -4.27 1.91
N THR A 48 -5.75 -3.97 3.07
CA THR A 48 -4.32 -3.75 3.26
C THR A 48 -3.71 -4.94 3.99
N PRO A 49 -2.37 -5.05 4.07
CA PRO A 49 -1.74 -6.06 4.92
C PRO A 49 -2.16 -5.98 6.40
N SER A 50 -2.66 -4.82 6.85
CA SER A 50 -3.07 -4.58 8.24
C SER A 50 -4.58 -4.70 8.47
N GLY A 51 -5.39 -4.87 7.42
CA GLY A 51 -6.85 -5.01 7.50
C GLY A 51 -7.60 -4.16 6.49
N TYR A 52 -8.89 -4.00 6.71
CA TYR A 52 -9.77 -3.20 5.86
C TYR A 52 -9.80 -1.74 6.29
N MET A 53 -9.89 -0.84 5.31
CA MET A 53 -10.12 0.58 5.54
C MET A 53 -10.90 1.19 4.38
N ILE A 54 -11.54 2.32 4.62
CA ILE A 54 -12.14 3.12 3.56
C ILE A 54 -11.07 4.07 3.04
N GLN A 55 -10.84 4.02 1.74
CA GLN A 55 -9.94 4.95 1.07
C GLN A 55 -10.72 6.17 0.61
N GLU A 56 -10.47 7.30 1.27
CA GLU A 56 -11.05 8.57 0.81
C GLU A 56 -10.49 8.95 -0.56
N PRO A 57 -11.29 9.59 -1.41
CA PRO A 57 -10.77 10.15 -2.66
C PRO A 57 -9.64 11.12 -2.35
N VAL A 58 -8.58 11.07 -3.16
CA VAL A 58 -7.47 12.00 -3.05
C VAL A 58 -7.98 13.42 -3.32
N ALA A 59 -8.12 14.22 -2.26
CA ALA A 59 -8.81 15.51 -2.36
C ALA A 59 -7.99 16.60 -3.06
N SER A 60 -6.65 16.50 -3.13
CA SER A 60 -5.80 17.60 -3.64
C SER A 60 -4.40 17.21 -4.11
N GLY A 61 -4.04 15.94 -4.13
CA GLY A 61 -2.70 15.50 -4.51
C GLY A 61 -2.59 15.02 -5.96
N LEU A 62 -1.35 15.00 -6.46
CA LEU A 62 -1.02 14.38 -7.73
C LEU A 62 -0.70 12.90 -7.50
N LEU A 63 -1.20 12.04 -8.38
CA LEU A 63 -0.82 10.63 -8.41
C LEU A 63 0.30 10.42 -9.43
N LYS A 64 1.36 9.74 -9.01
CA LYS A 64 2.51 9.40 -9.85
C LYS A 64 2.81 7.92 -9.70
N THR A 65 3.18 7.28 -10.80
CA THR A 65 3.64 5.89 -10.79
C THR A 65 5.14 5.87 -11.05
N ILE A 66 5.89 5.21 -10.17
CA ILE A 66 7.33 5.05 -10.32
C ILE A 66 7.68 3.58 -10.52
N CYS A 67 8.76 3.32 -11.25
CA CYS A 67 9.33 1.99 -11.42
C CYS A 67 10.62 1.89 -10.63
N CYS A 68 10.68 0.93 -9.70
CA CYS A 68 11.82 0.73 -8.82
C CYS A 68 12.42 -0.65 -9.01
N LYS A 69 13.69 -0.77 -8.68
CA LYS A 69 14.38 -2.05 -8.60
C LYS A 69 15.40 -2.00 -7.47
N HIS A 70 15.35 -2.99 -6.61
CA HIS A 70 16.38 -3.21 -5.57
C HIS A 70 16.45 -4.69 -5.24
N GLY A 71 17.37 -5.08 -4.37
CA GLY A 71 17.47 -6.45 -3.88
C GLY A 71 16.29 -6.84 -2.98
N HIS A 72 16.34 -8.05 -2.46
CA HIS A 72 15.21 -8.65 -1.72
C HIS A 72 15.34 -8.54 -0.21
N THR A 73 16.22 -7.68 0.28
CA THR A 73 16.41 -7.50 1.71
C THR A 73 15.33 -6.58 2.30
N ILE A 74 14.98 -6.83 3.56
CA ILE A 74 14.03 -5.97 4.29
C ILE A 74 14.60 -4.56 4.45
N GLU A 75 15.91 -4.44 4.64
CA GLU A 75 16.62 -3.16 4.77
C GLU A 75 16.46 -2.28 3.52
N GLU A 76 16.58 -2.87 2.34
CA GLU A 76 16.39 -2.15 1.08
C GLU A 76 14.93 -1.72 0.88
N LEU A 77 13.98 -2.60 1.20
CA LEU A 77 12.55 -2.30 1.17
C LEU A 77 12.22 -1.13 2.11
N GLN A 78 12.72 -1.20 3.36
CA GLN A 78 12.52 -0.16 4.35
C GLN A 78 13.09 1.18 3.87
N LYS A 79 14.32 1.17 3.38
CA LYS A 79 14.99 2.39 2.92
C LYS A 79 14.25 3.07 1.77
N GLU A 80 13.78 2.31 0.79
CA GLU A 80 12.99 2.84 -0.32
C GLU A 80 11.73 3.54 0.18
N LEU A 81 10.95 2.87 1.03
CA LEU A 81 9.70 3.40 1.55
C LEU A 81 9.92 4.63 2.44
N GLU A 82 10.95 4.59 3.30
CA GLU A 82 11.29 5.72 4.17
C GLU A 82 11.74 6.95 3.37
N LEU A 83 12.49 6.77 2.30
CA LEU A 83 12.90 7.88 1.43
C LEU A 83 11.68 8.58 0.83
N ILE A 84 10.74 7.83 0.28
CA ILE A 84 9.53 8.40 -0.32
C ILE A 84 8.75 9.22 0.70
N ILE A 85 8.52 8.67 1.88
CA ILE A 85 7.70 9.31 2.91
C ILE A 85 8.42 10.47 3.57
N SER A 86 9.74 10.38 3.76
CA SER A 86 10.54 11.46 4.35
C SER A 86 10.53 12.72 3.49
N TYR A 87 10.37 12.59 2.18
CA TYR A 87 10.26 13.72 1.25
C TYR A 87 8.81 14.15 0.99
N GLY A 88 7.87 13.63 1.78
CA GLY A 88 6.48 14.08 1.77
C GLY A 88 5.52 13.26 0.91
N GLY A 89 6.02 12.24 0.20
CA GLY A 89 5.18 11.35 -0.58
C GLY A 89 4.41 10.36 0.30
N LYS A 90 3.30 9.85 -0.24
CA LYS A 90 2.57 8.73 0.34
C LYS A 90 2.63 7.56 -0.62
N VAL A 91 2.81 6.36 -0.11
CA VAL A 91 2.87 5.14 -0.91
C VAL A 91 1.50 4.46 -0.85
N ILE A 92 0.79 4.47 -1.97
CA ILE A 92 -0.56 3.89 -2.05
C ILE A 92 -0.49 2.38 -2.19
N ASP A 93 0.38 1.88 -3.07
CA ASP A 93 0.42 0.47 -3.43
C ASP A 93 1.82 0.00 -3.82
N VAL A 94 1.92 -1.29 -4.05
CA VAL A 94 3.01 -1.92 -4.78
C VAL A 94 2.40 -2.77 -5.89
N ILE A 95 2.98 -2.69 -7.08
CA ILE A 95 2.52 -3.38 -8.28
C ILE A 95 3.68 -4.15 -8.88
N VAL A 96 3.44 -5.38 -9.27
CA VAL A 96 4.38 -6.17 -10.10
C VAL A 96 3.67 -6.69 -11.33
N GLU A 97 4.39 -6.82 -12.43
CA GLU A 97 3.89 -7.41 -13.67
C GLU A 97 4.39 -8.83 -13.77
N HIS A 98 3.55 -9.79 -13.41
CA HIS A 98 3.88 -11.20 -13.47
C HIS A 98 3.65 -11.74 -14.89
N PRO A 99 4.59 -12.57 -15.46
CA PRO A 99 4.45 -13.07 -16.84
C PRO A 99 3.16 -13.84 -17.08
N ASP A 100 2.71 -14.62 -16.10
CA ASP A 100 1.55 -15.49 -16.25
C ASP A 100 0.26 -14.91 -15.71
N TYR A 101 0.34 -14.19 -14.57
CA TYR A 101 -0.83 -13.63 -13.88
C TYR A 101 -1.14 -12.18 -14.27
N GLY A 102 -0.23 -11.50 -14.99
CA GLY A 102 -0.38 -10.10 -15.30
C GLY A 102 -0.10 -9.20 -14.11
N GLU A 103 -0.82 -8.11 -13.99
CA GLU A 103 -0.63 -7.14 -12.92
C GLU A 103 -1.12 -7.69 -11.58
N ILE A 104 -0.22 -7.70 -10.59
CA ILE A 104 -0.56 -8.00 -9.20
C ILE A 104 -0.36 -6.73 -8.41
N ARG A 105 -1.45 -6.22 -7.81
CA ARG A 105 -1.45 -4.98 -7.05
C ARG A 105 -1.84 -5.24 -5.59
N VAL A 106 -1.03 -4.72 -4.67
CA VAL A 106 -1.31 -4.75 -3.22
C VAL A 106 -1.38 -3.33 -2.70
N VAL A 107 -2.49 -2.95 -2.10
CA VAL A 107 -2.66 -1.63 -1.49
C VAL A 107 -1.93 -1.59 -0.15
N LEU A 108 -1.05 -0.62 0.04
CA LEU A 108 -0.25 -0.43 1.26
C LEU A 108 -0.74 0.72 2.12
N ASN A 109 -1.12 1.85 1.53
CA ASN A 109 -1.54 3.07 2.22
C ASN A 109 -0.57 3.54 3.31
N LEU A 110 0.70 3.69 2.94
CA LEU A 110 1.73 4.19 3.84
C LEU A 110 1.81 5.72 3.74
N ASN A 111 1.42 6.42 4.79
CA ASN A 111 1.32 7.87 4.82
C ASN A 111 2.37 8.54 5.71
N TYR A 112 2.84 7.83 6.73
CA TYR A 112 3.77 8.32 7.73
C TYR A 112 4.88 7.31 7.98
N LEU A 113 6.01 7.78 8.55
CA LEU A 113 7.13 6.89 8.91
C LEU A 113 6.70 5.77 9.87
N LYS A 114 5.76 6.04 10.77
CA LYS A 114 5.22 5.02 11.66
C LYS A 114 4.51 3.89 10.91
N ASP A 115 3.87 4.20 9.77
CA ASP A 115 3.20 3.19 8.94
C ASP A 115 4.23 2.26 8.29
N VAL A 116 5.33 2.82 7.82
CA VAL A 116 6.46 2.04 7.28
C VAL A 116 7.02 1.13 8.35
N LYS A 117 7.28 1.66 9.55
CA LYS A 117 7.81 0.88 10.67
C LYS A 117 6.90 -0.30 11.00
N THR A 118 5.61 -0.07 11.13
CA THR A 118 4.62 -1.11 11.40
C THR A 118 4.60 -2.17 10.30
N PHE A 119 4.63 -1.75 9.04
CA PHE A 119 4.66 -2.64 7.89
C PHE A 119 5.93 -3.51 7.88
N ILE A 120 7.09 -2.90 8.09
CA ILE A 120 8.39 -3.61 8.13
C ILE A 120 8.45 -4.59 9.29
N GLU A 121 7.99 -4.23 10.47
CA GLU A 121 7.92 -5.13 11.62
C GLU A 121 7.04 -6.35 11.30
N LYS A 122 5.90 -6.14 10.65
CA LYS A 122 4.97 -7.20 10.29
C LYS A 122 5.58 -8.18 9.29
N VAL A 123 6.18 -7.68 8.20
CA VAL A 123 6.78 -8.55 7.17
C VAL A 123 8.02 -9.26 7.69
N SER A 124 8.78 -8.63 8.60
CA SER A 124 9.95 -9.24 9.24
C SER A 124 9.55 -10.38 10.16
N GLN A 125 8.53 -10.18 11.00
CA GLN A 125 8.04 -11.21 11.94
C GLN A 125 7.43 -12.41 11.21
N ALA A 126 6.68 -12.13 10.15
CA ALA A 126 6.06 -13.18 9.33
C ALA A 126 7.04 -13.87 8.37
N GLN A 127 8.29 -13.41 8.31
CA GLN A 127 9.27 -13.85 7.31
C GLN A 127 8.72 -13.79 5.88
N THR A 128 7.86 -12.79 5.63
CA THR A 128 7.25 -12.58 4.32
C THR A 128 8.30 -12.07 3.34
N LYS A 129 8.34 -12.67 2.17
CA LYS A 129 9.22 -12.20 1.09
C LYS A 129 8.58 -11.02 0.38
N PRO A 130 9.35 -10.02 -0.09
CA PRO A 130 8.82 -8.93 -0.89
C PRO A 130 8.10 -9.43 -2.14
N LEU A 131 7.01 -8.77 -2.52
CA LEU A 131 6.25 -9.10 -3.73
C LEU A 131 7.13 -9.01 -4.99
N SER A 132 8.07 -8.07 -5.01
CA SER A 132 9.03 -7.86 -6.10
C SER A 132 9.97 -9.05 -6.35
N LEU A 133 10.03 -10.02 -5.43
CA LEU A 133 10.76 -11.27 -5.66
C LEU A 133 10.21 -12.05 -6.87
N LEU A 134 8.92 -11.91 -7.16
CA LEU A 134 8.27 -12.53 -8.32
C LEU A 134 8.76 -11.96 -9.66
N THR A 135 9.38 -10.79 -9.65
CA THR A 135 9.77 -10.02 -10.84
C THR A 135 11.22 -9.52 -10.77
N GLU A 136 12.09 -10.30 -10.12
CA GLU A 136 13.53 -10.03 -10.02
C GLU A 136 13.87 -8.63 -9.42
N GLY A 137 13.03 -8.17 -8.51
CA GLY A 137 13.19 -6.88 -7.82
C GLY A 137 12.51 -5.71 -8.51
N ILE A 138 12.01 -5.87 -9.73
CA ILE A 138 11.32 -4.81 -10.48
C ILE A 138 9.89 -4.68 -9.97
N HIS A 139 9.52 -3.48 -9.55
CA HIS A 139 8.17 -3.20 -9.05
C HIS A 139 7.81 -1.74 -9.27
N TYR A 140 6.52 -1.46 -9.13
CA TYR A 140 5.97 -0.12 -9.26
C TYR A 140 5.32 0.29 -7.96
N HIS A 141 5.36 1.59 -7.68
CA HIS A 141 4.55 2.20 -6.62
C HIS A 141 3.70 3.32 -7.22
N THR A 142 2.46 3.41 -6.77
CA THR A 142 1.66 4.61 -6.97
C THR A 142 1.89 5.51 -5.76
N LEU A 143 2.33 6.73 -6.04
CA LEU A 143 2.60 7.75 -5.02
C LEU A 143 1.55 8.85 -5.08
N GLU A 144 1.19 9.38 -3.93
CA GLU A 144 0.49 10.65 -3.81
C GLU A 144 1.48 11.72 -3.35
N VAL A 145 1.58 12.80 -4.10
CA VAL A 145 2.45 13.95 -3.80
C VAL A 145 1.65 15.23 -3.90
N GLU A 146 2.06 16.27 -3.17
CA GLU A 146 1.35 17.56 -3.19
C GLU A 146 1.53 18.32 -4.52
N ASN A 147 2.72 18.21 -5.13
CA ASN A 147 3.07 18.94 -6.34
C ASN A 147 4.19 18.24 -7.10
N GLU A 148 4.48 18.74 -8.30
CA GLU A 148 5.52 18.20 -9.17
C GLU A 148 6.92 18.35 -8.56
N GLN A 149 7.19 19.43 -7.84
CA GLN A 149 8.48 19.66 -7.20
C GLN A 149 8.80 18.57 -6.17
N MET A 150 7.83 18.24 -5.32
CA MET A 150 7.95 17.15 -4.35
C MET A 150 8.25 15.82 -5.05
N TYR A 151 7.54 15.54 -6.15
CA TYR A 151 7.78 14.35 -6.96
C TYR A 151 9.21 14.29 -7.48
N GLN A 152 9.73 15.40 -8.03
CA GLN A 152 11.08 15.45 -8.54
C GLN A 152 12.14 15.25 -7.44
N GLU A 153 11.91 15.79 -6.26
CA GLU A 153 12.80 15.57 -5.11
C GLU A 153 12.85 14.09 -4.71
N ILE A 154 11.69 13.43 -4.67
CA ILE A 154 11.62 11.99 -4.39
C ILE A 154 12.38 11.18 -5.45
N ILE A 155 12.14 11.47 -6.74
CA ILE A 155 12.82 10.78 -7.84
C ILE A 155 14.32 10.97 -7.75
N ASN A 156 14.80 12.17 -7.48
CA ASN A 156 16.23 12.46 -7.37
C ASN A 156 16.87 11.67 -6.23
N GLU A 157 16.23 11.60 -5.06
CA GLU A 157 16.72 10.82 -3.93
C GLU A 157 16.74 9.31 -4.23
N LEU A 158 15.70 8.80 -4.83
CA LEU A 158 15.65 7.39 -5.22
C LEU A 158 16.73 7.05 -6.28
N LYS A 159 16.99 7.95 -7.20
CA LYS A 159 18.08 7.79 -8.19
C LYS A 159 19.45 7.76 -7.52
N GLN A 160 19.71 8.65 -6.56
CA GLN A 160 20.98 8.69 -5.83
C GLN A 160 21.26 7.37 -5.08
N HIS A 161 20.21 6.70 -4.62
CA HIS A 161 20.30 5.40 -3.94
C HIS A 161 20.16 4.20 -4.88
N HIS A 162 20.11 4.44 -6.20
CA HIS A 162 19.99 3.41 -7.24
C HIS A 162 18.72 2.57 -7.16
N PHE A 163 17.62 3.15 -6.68
CA PHE A 163 16.33 2.46 -6.60
C PHE A 163 15.47 2.63 -7.84
N ILE A 164 15.67 3.65 -8.65
CA ILE A 164 14.89 3.85 -9.87
C ILE A 164 15.34 2.90 -10.95
N HIS A 165 14.38 2.19 -11.53
CA HIS A 165 14.61 1.35 -12.71
C HIS A 165 14.16 2.10 -13.96
N GLU A 166 15.13 2.40 -14.84
CA GLU A 166 14.83 3.04 -16.12
C GLU A 166 14.41 1.98 -17.12
N ARG A 167 13.17 2.11 -17.62
CA ARG A 167 12.74 1.28 -18.75
C ARG A 167 13.48 1.72 -20.01
N LEU A 168 14.07 0.77 -20.67
CA LEU A 168 14.51 0.96 -22.06
C LEU A 168 13.24 1.13 -22.90
N LYS A 169 13.10 2.31 -23.48
CA LYS A 169 12.02 2.59 -24.42
C LYS A 169 12.23 1.82 -25.73
#